data_779e7ae3ef6eba478d640d54c5cce079
#
_entry.id   779e7ae3ef6eba478d640d54c5cce079
#
_cell.length_a   1.000
_cell.length_b   1.000
_cell.length_c   1.000
_cell.angle_alpha   90.00
_cell.angle_beta   90.00
_cell.angle_gamma   90.00
#
_symmetry.space_group_name_H-M   'P 1'
#
loop_
_entity.id
_entity.type
_entity.pdbx_description
1 polymer ?
#
loop_
_entity_poly.entity_id
_entity_poly.type
_entity_poly.pdbx_seq_one_letter_code
_entity_poly.pdbx_strand_id
1 'polypeptide(L)'
;MTLYTSGDWKVDPNKDITFPLVDWIVKLFPVIKDKEIEINQVDLDGEFAMGFCQDNVGEFLIHVHNGLDIREYVKTLIHEFTHVRHTVDGITDANAREDEAYYLEEQLSKAFWDNNISGTHDVES
;
A
#
# COMPACT_ATOMS: atom_id res chain seq x y z
N MET A 1 -1.49 13.69 5.33
CA MET A 1 -2.33 12.51 5.43
C MET A 1 -2.33 11.98 6.86
N THR A 2 -3.45 11.54 7.33
CA THR A 2 -3.53 10.89 8.64
C THR A 2 -3.58 9.38 8.43
N LEU A 3 -2.60 8.68 8.99
CA LEU A 3 -2.49 7.23 8.87
C LEU A 3 -2.76 6.57 10.21
N TYR A 4 -3.69 5.63 10.20
CA TYR A 4 -3.99 4.77 11.35
C TYR A 4 -3.64 3.33 11.01
N THR A 5 -3.23 2.57 12.02
CA THR A 5 -2.99 1.14 11.87
C THR A 5 -3.79 0.38 12.90
N SER A 6 -4.29 -0.78 12.53
CA SER A 6 -5.13 -1.61 13.40
C SER A 6 -4.98 -3.08 13.04
N GLY A 7 -5.61 -3.94 13.84
CA GLY A 7 -5.65 -5.37 13.59
C GLY A 7 -4.52 -6.14 14.21
N ASP A 8 -4.30 -7.35 13.71
CA ASP A 8 -3.36 -8.31 14.26
C ASP A 8 -2.08 -8.39 13.43
N TRP A 9 -1.07 -7.66 13.83
CA TRP A 9 0.21 -7.56 13.13
C TRP A 9 1.11 -8.74 13.53
N LYS A 10 1.15 -9.76 12.67
CA LYS A 10 1.92 -10.99 12.95
C LYS A 10 3.33 -10.97 12.40
N VAL A 11 3.62 -10.10 11.43
CA VAL A 11 4.94 -10.02 10.79
C VAL A 11 5.57 -8.69 11.14
N ASP A 12 6.53 -8.68 12.06
CA ASP A 12 7.15 -7.45 12.57
C ASP A 12 7.75 -6.55 11.48
N PRO A 13 8.50 -7.10 10.49
CA PRO A 13 9.00 -6.25 9.41
C PRO A 13 7.92 -5.45 8.68
N ASN A 14 6.71 -6.00 8.54
CA ASN A 14 5.61 -5.29 7.90
C ASN A 14 5.19 -4.08 8.71
N LYS A 15 5.17 -4.20 10.02
CA LYS A 15 4.86 -3.10 10.91
C LYS A 15 5.89 -1.99 10.77
N ASP A 16 7.16 -2.35 10.76
CA ASP A 16 8.26 -1.39 10.72
C ASP A 16 8.34 -0.65 9.38
N ILE A 17 8.01 -1.31 8.27
CA ILE A 17 8.11 -0.71 6.95
C ILE A 17 6.91 0.18 6.61
N THR A 18 5.80 0.06 7.32
CA THR A 18 4.54 0.69 6.94
C THR A 18 4.65 2.21 6.81
N PHE A 19 5.17 2.89 7.83
CA PHE A 19 5.24 4.35 7.79
C PHE A 19 6.22 4.87 6.73
N PRO A 20 7.44 4.34 6.62
CA PRO A 20 8.32 4.74 5.53
C PRO A 20 7.74 4.49 4.14
N LEU A 21 7.06 3.36 3.96
CA LEU A 21 6.45 3.03 2.68
C LEU A 21 5.31 4.00 2.34
N VAL A 22 4.41 4.25 3.28
CA VAL A 22 3.29 5.16 3.05
C VAL A 22 3.77 6.58 2.80
N ASP A 23 4.78 7.03 3.53
CA ASP A 23 5.39 8.35 3.31
C ASP A 23 5.90 8.49 1.88
N TRP A 24 6.54 7.45 1.38
CA TRP A 24 7.04 7.41 0.01
C TRP A 24 5.91 7.39 -1.01
N ILE A 25 4.86 6.59 -0.76
CA ILE A 25 3.68 6.52 -1.64
C ILE A 25 2.98 7.87 -1.74
N VAL A 26 2.84 8.59 -0.64
CA VAL A 26 2.18 9.90 -0.63
C VAL A 26 2.95 10.89 -1.50
N LYS A 27 4.27 10.81 -1.52
CA LYS A 27 5.08 11.67 -2.40
C LYS A 27 4.85 11.35 -3.87
N LEU A 28 4.55 10.09 -4.20
CA LEU A 28 4.23 9.69 -5.57
C LEU A 28 2.79 10.01 -5.95
N PHE A 29 1.88 9.97 -4.99
CA PHE A 29 0.45 10.23 -5.20
C PHE A 29 0.00 11.42 -4.35
N PRO A 30 0.41 12.66 -4.68
CA PRO A 30 0.11 13.81 -3.82
C PRO A 30 -1.39 14.06 -3.61
N VAL A 31 -2.23 13.56 -4.50
CA VAL A 31 -3.68 13.74 -4.41
C VAL A 31 -4.27 13.10 -3.16
N ILE A 32 -3.58 12.12 -2.56
CA ILE A 32 -4.08 11.45 -1.35
C ILE A 32 -3.56 12.08 -0.06
N LYS A 33 -2.76 13.12 -0.14
CA LYS A 33 -2.10 13.70 1.05
C LYS A 33 -3.05 14.22 2.12
N ASP A 34 -4.28 14.58 1.75
CA ASP A 34 -5.28 15.13 2.66
C ASP A 34 -6.24 14.08 3.21
N LYS A 35 -6.04 12.82 2.87
CA LYS A 35 -7.00 11.76 3.18
C LYS A 35 -6.68 11.10 4.51
N GLU A 36 -7.70 10.49 5.12
CA GLU A 36 -7.52 9.61 6.27
C GLU A 36 -7.52 8.17 5.79
N ILE A 37 -6.50 7.42 6.18
CA ILE A 37 -6.33 6.04 5.74
C ILE A 37 -6.00 5.18 6.94
N GLU A 38 -6.75 4.09 7.10
CA GLU A 38 -6.47 3.07 8.11
C GLU A 38 -6.02 1.81 7.42
N ILE A 39 -4.92 1.22 7.88
CA ILE A 39 -4.43 -0.07 7.41
C ILE A 39 -4.71 -1.10 8.50
N ASN A 40 -5.58 -2.06 8.17
CA ASN A 40 -6.05 -3.09 9.10
C ASN A 40 -5.46 -4.44 8.71
N GLN A 41 -4.74 -5.07 9.62
CA GLN A 41 -4.15 -6.39 9.43
C GLN A 41 -5.15 -7.45 9.87
N VAL A 42 -5.63 -8.25 8.94
CA VAL A 42 -6.63 -9.27 9.20
C VAL A 42 -6.25 -10.59 8.54
N ASP A 43 -6.86 -11.67 8.97
CA ASP A 43 -6.65 -12.98 8.34
C ASP A 43 -7.55 -13.08 7.11
N LEU A 44 -6.92 -13.10 5.94
CA LEU A 44 -7.60 -13.24 4.66
C LEU A 44 -7.34 -14.60 4.01
N ASP A 45 -6.87 -15.57 4.77
CA ASP A 45 -6.69 -16.94 4.25
C ASP A 45 -8.02 -17.47 3.72
N GLY A 46 -7.98 -18.02 2.50
CA GLY A 46 -9.18 -18.53 1.84
C GLY A 46 -9.94 -17.47 1.06
N GLU A 47 -9.56 -16.20 1.16
CA GLU A 47 -10.16 -15.14 0.37
C GLU A 47 -9.48 -15.03 -1.00
N PHE A 48 -10.17 -14.38 -1.95
CA PHE A 48 -9.62 -14.22 -3.30
C PHE A 48 -8.45 -13.24 -3.37
N ALA A 49 -8.43 -12.28 -2.46
CA ALA A 49 -7.42 -11.23 -2.49
C ALA A 49 -6.71 -11.15 -1.14
N MET A 50 -5.42 -10.76 -1.18
CA MET A 50 -4.61 -10.54 0.02
C MET A 50 -4.79 -9.14 0.56
N GLY A 51 -5.58 -8.30 -0.11
CA GLY A 51 -5.92 -6.96 0.36
C GLY A 51 -7.11 -6.41 -0.39
N PHE A 52 -7.79 -5.45 0.20
CA PHE A 52 -8.85 -4.70 -0.45
C PHE A 52 -9.05 -3.36 0.25
N CYS A 53 -9.64 -2.42 -0.48
CA CYS A 53 -9.84 -1.06 0.00
C CYS A 53 -11.32 -0.73 0.07
N GLN A 54 -11.75 -0.14 1.19
CA GLN A 54 -13.12 0.37 1.35
C GLN A 54 -13.06 1.89 1.42
N ASP A 55 -13.94 2.55 0.67
CA ASP A 55 -14.06 4.00 0.63
C ASP A 55 -15.28 4.42 1.44
N ASN A 56 -15.08 5.38 2.35
CA ASN A 56 -16.15 5.95 3.15
C ASN A 56 -15.99 7.47 3.18
N VAL A 57 -16.33 8.12 2.06
CA VAL A 57 -16.36 9.57 1.88
C VAL A 57 -15.09 10.26 2.40
N GLY A 58 -14.00 10.03 1.70
CA GLY A 58 -12.70 10.66 2.03
C GLY A 58 -11.92 9.96 3.12
N GLU A 59 -12.48 8.94 3.72
CA GLU A 59 -11.80 8.05 4.64
C GLU A 59 -11.68 6.69 3.98
N PHE A 60 -10.50 6.08 4.06
CA PHE A 60 -10.24 4.81 3.41
C PHE A 60 -9.79 3.77 4.43
N LEU A 61 -10.32 2.56 4.30
CA LEU A 61 -9.91 1.43 5.10
C LEU A 61 -9.30 0.38 4.19
N ILE A 62 -8.03 0.12 4.38
CA ILE A 62 -7.30 -0.90 3.63
C ILE A 62 -7.15 -2.13 4.50
N HIS A 63 -7.72 -3.24 4.07
CA HIS A 63 -7.54 -4.53 4.72
C HIS A 63 -6.40 -5.27 4.03
N VAL A 64 -5.47 -5.81 4.81
CA VAL A 64 -4.31 -6.53 4.28
C VAL A 64 -4.16 -7.83 5.05
N HIS A 65 -3.87 -8.91 4.34
CA HIS A 65 -3.62 -10.20 4.99
C HIS A 65 -2.43 -10.11 5.95
N ASN A 66 -2.61 -10.58 7.16
CA ASN A 66 -1.63 -10.43 8.22
C ASN A 66 -0.47 -11.45 8.19
N GLY A 67 -0.49 -12.38 7.24
CA GLY A 67 0.57 -13.38 7.07
C GLY A 67 1.49 -13.15 5.89
N LEU A 68 1.41 -12.01 5.21
CA LEU A 68 2.27 -11.73 4.06
C LEU A 68 3.72 -11.51 4.48
N ASP A 69 4.67 -11.99 3.68
CA ASP A 69 6.05 -11.58 3.86
C ASP A 69 6.21 -10.11 3.45
N ILE A 70 7.36 -9.52 3.80
CA ILE A 70 7.54 -8.08 3.62
C ILE A 70 7.44 -7.64 2.15
N ARG A 71 7.91 -8.45 1.21
CA ARG A 71 7.86 -8.09 -0.21
C ARG A 71 6.44 -8.12 -0.75
N GLU A 72 5.67 -9.13 -0.40
CA GLU A 72 4.26 -9.20 -0.78
C GLU A 72 3.45 -8.13 -0.09
N TYR A 73 3.77 -7.81 1.15
CA TYR A 73 3.12 -6.73 1.89
C TYR A 73 3.30 -5.39 1.20
N VAL A 74 4.53 -5.08 0.79
CA VAL A 74 4.83 -3.83 0.08
C VAL A 74 4.04 -3.75 -1.23
N LYS A 75 4.03 -4.83 -2.02
CA LYS A 75 3.26 -4.86 -3.27
C LYS A 75 1.77 -4.66 -3.01
N THR A 76 1.22 -5.35 -2.03
CA THR A 76 -0.20 -5.27 -1.71
C THR A 76 -0.58 -3.86 -1.29
N LEU A 77 0.23 -3.21 -0.44
CA LEU A 77 -0.05 -1.83 -0.06
C LEU A 77 -0.01 -0.88 -1.25
N ILE A 78 0.99 -1.00 -2.11
CA ILE A 78 1.07 -0.17 -3.32
C ILE A 78 -0.16 -0.36 -4.19
N HIS A 79 -0.59 -1.61 -4.37
CA HIS A 79 -1.80 -1.94 -5.13
C HIS A 79 -3.03 -1.22 -4.56
N GLU A 80 -3.25 -1.34 -3.25
CA GLU A 80 -4.42 -0.75 -2.61
C GLU A 80 -4.34 0.79 -2.58
N PHE A 81 -3.18 1.36 -2.34
CA PHE A 81 -3.01 2.82 -2.42
C PHE A 81 -3.24 3.35 -3.84
N THR A 82 -2.92 2.57 -4.86
CA THR A 82 -3.25 2.93 -6.24
C THR A 82 -4.76 3.04 -6.41
N HIS A 83 -5.53 2.12 -5.81
CA HIS A 83 -6.99 2.20 -5.83
C HIS A 83 -7.52 3.41 -5.06
N VAL A 84 -6.91 3.77 -3.93
CA VAL A 84 -7.25 5.01 -3.24
C VAL A 84 -7.09 6.20 -4.18
N ARG A 85 -5.95 6.28 -4.87
CA ARG A 85 -5.72 7.35 -5.85
C ARG A 85 -6.77 7.34 -6.95
N HIS A 86 -7.12 6.17 -7.49
CA HIS A 86 -8.17 6.07 -8.51
C HIS A 86 -9.49 6.64 -8.02
N THR A 87 -9.88 6.31 -6.80
CA THR A 87 -11.12 6.80 -6.21
C THR A 87 -11.10 8.32 -6.07
N VAL A 88 -10.00 8.87 -5.57
CA VAL A 88 -9.87 10.33 -5.41
C VAL A 88 -9.92 11.04 -6.76
N ASP A 89 -9.32 10.44 -7.79
CA ASP A 89 -9.29 11.01 -9.14
C ASP A 89 -10.58 10.76 -9.94
N GLY A 90 -11.52 10.01 -9.39
CA GLY A 90 -12.80 9.74 -10.05
C GLY A 90 -12.71 8.69 -11.16
N ILE A 91 -11.67 7.87 -11.16
CA ILE A 91 -11.52 6.80 -12.15
C ILE A 91 -12.37 5.61 -11.73
N THR A 92 -13.35 5.23 -12.56
CA THR A 92 -14.34 4.22 -12.23
C THR A 92 -14.26 2.93 -13.05
N ASP A 93 -13.49 2.92 -14.15
CA ASP A 93 -13.35 1.74 -14.98
C ASP A 93 -12.57 0.66 -14.22
N ALA A 94 -13.25 -0.43 -13.85
CA ALA A 94 -12.66 -1.48 -13.04
C ALA A 94 -11.45 -2.13 -13.71
N ASN A 95 -11.50 -2.36 -15.02
CA ASN A 95 -10.39 -2.98 -15.73
C ASN A 95 -9.16 -2.07 -15.78
N ALA A 96 -9.37 -0.79 -16.08
CA ALA A 96 -8.28 0.19 -16.11
C ALA A 96 -7.64 0.34 -14.74
N ARG A 97 -8.44 0.32 -13.68
CA ARG A 97 -7.95 0.41 -12.30
C ARG A 97 -7.06 -0.77 -11.95
N GLU A 98 -7.53 -1.99 -12.24
CA GLU A 98 -6.76 -3.19 -11.94
C GLU A 98 -5.49 -3.28 -12.78
N ASP A 99 -5.57 -2.98 -14.07
CA ASP A 99 -4.40 -3.02 -14.94
C ASP A 99 -3.31 -2.08 -14.43
N GLU A 100 -3.67 -0.86 -14.07
CA GLU A 100 -2.69 0.10 -13.53
C GLU A 100 -2.16 -0.34 -12.18
N ALA A 101 -3.03 -0.86 -11.30
CA ALA A 101 -2.60 -1.29 -9.97
C ALA A 101 -1.59 -2.44 -10.06
N TYR A 102 -1.83 -3.42 -10.92
CA TYR A 102 -0.88 -4.52 -11.12
C TYR A 102 0.42 -4.04 -11.75
N TYR A 103 0.36 -3.12 -12.71
CA TYR A 103 1.55 -2.55 -13.30
C TYR A 103 2.37 -1.79 -12.26
N LEU A 104 1.73 -0.90 -11.50
CA LEU A 104 2.42 -0.06 -10.53
C LEU A 104 2.95 -0.85 -9.34
N GLU A 105 2.26 -1.89 -8.89
CA GLU A 105 2.80 -2.68 -7.77
C GLU A 105 4.15 -3.29 -8.12
N GLU A 106 4.33 -3.74 -9.35
CA GLU A 106 5.62 -4.29 -9.79
C GLU A 106 6.68 -3.19 -9.92
N GLN A 107 6.34 -2.10 -10.60
CA GLN A 107 7.30 -1.02 -10.85
C GLN A 107 7.68 -0.29 -9.56
N LEU A 108 6.69 0.05 -8.75
CA LEU A 108 6.94 0.86 -7.57
C LEU A 108 7.53 0.05 -6.41
N SER A 109 7.18 -1.22 -6.28
CA SER A 109 7.79 -2.05 -5.25
C SER A 109 9.29 -2.21 -5.52
N LYS A 110 9.66 -2.42 -6.77
CA LYS A 110 11.07 -2.48 -7.14
C LYS A 110 11.78 -1.16 -6.85
N ALA A 111 11.17 -0.04 -7.24
CA ALA A 111 11.74 1.28 -7.00
C ALA A 111 11.89 1.56 -5.51
N PHE A 112 10.91 1.17 -4.71
CA PHE A 112 10.97 1.35 -3.26
C PHE A 112 12.17 0.61 -2.67
N TRP A 113 12.34 -0.66 -3.01
CA TRP A 113 13.46 -1.44 -2.50
C TRP A 113 14.80 -0.90 -2.96
N ASP A 114 14.89 -0.49 -4.22
CA ASP A 114 16.13 0.08 -4.75
C ASP A 114 16.49 1.40 -4.05
N ASN A 115 15.51 2.25 -3.78
CA ASN A 115 15.75 3.57 -3.19
C ASN A 115 15.92 3.54 -1.68
N ASN A 116 15.21 2.64 -0.99
CA ASN A 116 15.16 2.65 0.47
C ASN A 116 16.01 1.59 1.13
N ILE A 117 16.37 0.54 0.39
CA ILE A 117 17.22 -0.53 0.90
C ILE A 117 18.56 -0.52 0.19
N SER A 118 18.56 -0.70 -1.13
CA SER A 118 19.80 -0.72 -1.91
C SER A 118 20.50 0.62 -1.89
N GLY A 119 19.73 1.72 -1.93
CA GLY A 119 20.32 3.07 -1.85
C GLY A 119 21.07 3.28 -0.56
N THR A 120 20.53 2.81 0.54
CA THR A 120 21.19 2.88 1.84
C THR A 120 22.47 2.05 1.84
N HIS A 121 22.41 0.88 1.25
CA HIS A 121 23.55 0.02 1.13
C HIS A 121 24.64 0.64 0.27
N ASP A 122 24.25 1.28 -0.83
CA ASP A 122 25.19 1.88 -1.76
C ASP A 122 25.93 3.08 -1.19
N VAL A 123 25.38 3.71 -0.18
CA VAL A 123 26.03 4.84 0.48
C VAL A 123 27.41 4.48 0.98
N GLU A 124 27.60 3.25 1.33
CA GLU A 124 28.91 2.78 1.81
C GLU A 124 29.91 2.58 0.73
N SER A 125 29.50 2.54 -0.47
CA SER A 125 30.43 2.36 -1.58
C SER A 125 30.92 3.68 -2.13
#